data_6cb23924fc514b07c7fa0de232d56a0f
#
_entry.id   6cb23924fc514b07c7fa0de232d56a0f
#
_cell.length_a   1.000
_cell.length_b   1.000
_cell.length_c   1.000
_cell.angle_alpha   90.00
_cell.angle_beta   90.00
_cell.angle_gamma   90.00
#
_symmetry.space_group_name_H-M   'P 1'
#
loop_
_entity.id
_entity.type
_entity.pdbx_description
1 polymer ?
#
loop_
_entity_poly.entity_id
_entity_poly.type
_entity_poly.pdbx_seq_one_letter_code
_entity_poly.pdbx_strand_id
1 'polypeptide(L)'
;RKALPRSLRGGYTGHADEVDCHEEHSDEEGHPQPIWKAALRHTLEIFVFIFVFSLVFGLIVEGVGEDVFASVLGRMGFFQPVVAALVGLVPNCAASVLMTQLYVEGALRFSSLVAGLCTGAGVGLAVLWRVNPSWKQNLFITGLTWACGAAVGVGIQIVVAFIA
;
A
#
# COMPACT_ATOMS: atom_id res chain seq x y z
N ARG A 1 18.81 -17.49 -5.37
CA ARG A 1 19.68 -16.32 -5.08
C ARG A 1 20.30 -15.65 -6.32
N LYS A 2 20.04 -16.13 -7.56
CA LYS A 2 20.63 -15.60 -8.82
C LYS A 2 19.68 -14.76 -9.67
N ALA A 3 18.45 -14.51 -9.24
CA ALA A 3 17.42 -13.91 -10.08
C ALA A 3 17.33 -12.37 -10.02
N LEU A 4 18.03 -11.69 -9.09
CA LEU A 4 18.00 -10.23 -9.03
C LEU A 4 19.25 -9.59 -9.66
N PRO A 5 19.07 -8.55 -10.48
CA PRO A 5 20.19 -7.82 -11.07
C PRO A 5 21.09 -7.20 -9.98
N ARG A 6 22.40 -7.15 -10.26
CA ARG A 6 23.43 -6.68 -9.32
C ARG A 6 23.16 -5.29 -8.71
N SER A 7 22.45 -4.43 -9.45
CA SER A 7 22.06 -3.07 -8.99
C SER A 7 21.05 -3.08 -7.83
N LEU A 8 20.31 -4.17 -7.66
CA LEU A 8 19.32 -4.33 -6.60
C LEU A 8 19.87 -5.13 -5.40
N ARG A 9 21.08 -5.70 -5.52
CA ARG A 9 21.74 -6.42 -4.45
C ARG A 9 22.46 -5.53 -3.43
N GLY A 10 22.74 -4.29 -3.77
CA GLY A 10 23.62 -3.42 -3.00
C GLY A 10 23.04 -2.80 -1.73
N GLY A 11 21.82 -3.14 -1.32
CA GLY A 11 21.19 -2.55 -0.15
C GLY A 11 20.68 -3.55 0.89
N TYR A 12 20.68 -4.82 0.55
CA TYR A 12 20.32 -5.89 1.48
C TYR A 12 21.58 -6.56 2.03
N THR A 13 22.42 -5.82 2.72
CA THR A 13 23.23 -6.41 3.79
C THR A 13 22.22 -6.69 4.90
N GLY A 14 21.73 -7.94 4.87
CA GLY A 14 20.66 -8.36 5.72
C GLY A 14 21.03 -8.21 7.19
N HIS A 15 20.53 -7.18 7.79
CA HIS A 15 20.24 -7.13 9.20
C HIS A 15 18.86 -7.74 9.52
N ALA A 16 18.37 -8.63 8.66
CA ALA A 16 17.22 -9.45 9.02
C ALA A 16 17.57 -10.44 10.15
N ASP A 17 18.87 -10.75 10.30
CA ASP A 17 19.40 -11.59 11.39
C ASP A 17 19.83 -10.75 12.61
N GLU A 18 19.91 -9.43 12.47
CA GLU A 18 20.14 -8.44 13.52
C GLU A 18 18.89 -7.56 13.70
N VAL A 19 17.71 -8.13 13.66
CA VAL A 19 16.61 -7.58 14.45
C VAL A 19 16.98 -7.96 15.88
N ASP A 20 17.90 -7.18 16.45
CA ASP A 20 18.14 -7.18 17.86
C ASP A 20 16.81 -6.82 18.52
N CYS A 21 16.11 -7.84 18.98
CA CYS A 21 14.97 -7.67 19.88
C CYS A 21 15.42 -7.04 21.21
N HIS A 22 16.67 -6.66 21.28
CA HIS A 22 17.38 -5.95 22.34
C HIS A 22 17.89 -4.59 21.87
N GLU A 23 17.14 -3.80 21.10
CA GLU A 23 17.26 -2.38 21.30
C GLU A 23 16.83 -2.12 22.74
N GLU A 24 17.81 -2.14 23.63
CA GLU A 24 17.68 -1.59 24.95
C GLU A 24 17.26 -0.13 24.75
N HIS A 25 15.94 0.10 24.86
CA HIS A 25 15.41 1.44 24.94
C HIS A 25 15.85 2.02 26.28
N SER A 26 17.12 2.39 26.33
CA SER A 26 17.66 3.20 27.40
C SER A 26 17.23 4.64 27.13
N ASP A 27 16.81 5.34 28.18
CA ASP A 27 16.67 6.79 28.16
C ASP A 27 18.04 7.44 27.95
N GLU A 28 18.09 8.76 27.73
CA GLU A 28 19.31 9.52 27.53
C GLU A 28 20.32 9.37 28.71
N GLU A 29 19.89 8.79 29.83
CA GLU A 29 20.68 8.49 31.03
C GLU A 29 21.12 7.01 31.14
N GLY A 30 20.82 6.16 30.13
CA GLY A 30 21.26 4.76 30.10
C GLY A 30 20.49 3.80 31.01
N HIS A 31 19.33 4.20 31.55
CA HIS A 31 18.49 3.33 32.36
C HIS A 31 17.50 2.54 31.49
N PRO A 32 17.30 1.22 31.73
CA PRO A 32 16.34 0.43 30.97
C PRO A 32 14.92 0.97 31.20
N GLN A 33 14.29 1.45 30.12
CA GLN A 33 12.94 1.95 30.20
C GLN A 33 11.95 0.79 30.47
N PRO A 34 10.94 1.00 31.31
CA PRO A 34 9.93 -0.03 31.52
C PRO A 34 9.21 -0.34 30.21
N ILE A 35 9.12 -1.62 29.86
CA ILE A 35 8.61 -2.17 28.57
C ILE A 35 7.28 -1.50 28.17
N TRP A 36 6.41 -1.18 29.11
CA TRP A 36 5.12 -0.56 28.81
C TRP A 36 5.24 0.88 28.28
N LYS A 37 6.25 1.67 28.70
CA LYS A 37 6.49 3.02 28.18
C LYS A 37 7.02 2.97 26.75
N ALA A 38 7.96 2.06 26.47
CA ALA A 38 8.46 1.83 25.12
C ALA A 38 7.33 1.37 24.18
N ALA A 39 6.54 0.40 24.60
CA ALA A 39 5.40 -0.09 23.86
C ALA A 39 4.35 1.01 23.59
N LEU A 40 4.02 1.81 24.61
CA LEU A 40 3.06 2.91 24.46
C LEU A 40 3.58 3.99 23.50
N ARG A 41 4.86 4.34 23.58
CA ARG A 41 5.48 5.33 22.68
C ARG A 41 5.43 4.88 21.22
N HIS A 42 5.84 3.63 20.95
CA HIS A 42 5.80 3.08 19.61
C HIS A 42 4.36 2.95 19.07
N THR A 43 3.45 2.50 19.91
CA THR A 43 2.02 2.42 19.53
C THR A 43 1.46 3.80 19.20
N LEU A 44 1.77 4.81 20.01
CA LEU A 44 1.31 6.17 19.77
C LEU A 44 1.90 6.76 18.49
N GLU A 45 3.19 6.52 18.24
CA GLU A 45 3.87 6.99 17.02
C GLU A 45 3.25 6.39 15.76
N ILE A 46 3.01 5.07 15.76
CA ILE A 46 2.35 4.38 14.65
C ILE A 46 0.90 4.85 14.51
N PHE A 47 0.18 4.99 15.63
CA PHE A 47 -1.21 5.46 15.62
C PHE A 47 -1.33 6.86 15.02
N VAL A 48 -0.52 7.81 15.46
CA VAL A 48 -0.53 9.19 14.94
C VAL A 48 -0.20 9.20 13.44
N PHE A 49 0.79 8.41 13.02
CA PHE A 49 1.15 8.30 11.61
C PHE A 49 -0.02 7.78 10.76
N ILE A 50 -0.65 6.67 11.17
CA ILE A 50 -1.80 6.10 10.45
C ILE A 50 -2.98 7.07 10.49
N PHE A 51 -3.26 7.70 11.63
CA PHE A 51 -4.36 8.64 11.80
C PHE A 51 -4.23 9.86 10.89
N VAL A 52 -3.06 10.51 10.89
CA VAL A 52 -2.81 11.69 10.04
C VAL A 52 -2.91 11.31 8.57
N PHE A 53 -2.32 10.17 8.18
CA PHE A 53 -2.37 9.71 6.80
C PHE A 53 -3.80 9.40 6.34
N SER A 54 -4.58 8.70 7.19
CA SER A 54 -5.99 8.39 6.92
C SER A 54 -6.86 9.64 6.86
N LEU A 55 -6.60 10.61 7.75
CA LEU A 55 -7.32 11.88 7.77
C LEU A 55 -7.09 12.67 6.48
N VAL A 56 -5.81 12.81 6.08
CA VAL A 56 -5.45 13.54 4.85
C VAL A 56 -6.09 12.87 3.63
N PHE A 57 -6.01 11.54 3.55
CA PHE A 57 -6.61 10.82 2.43
C PHE A 57 -8.14 10.92 2.43
N GLY A 58 -8.78 10.78 3.59
CA GLY A 58 -10.22 10.95 3.75
C GLY A 58 -10.70 12.34 3.29
N LEU A 59 -9.99 13.39 3.69
CA LEU A 59 -10.30 14.76 3.25
C LEU A 59 -10.12 14.95 1.74
N ILE A 60 -9.12 14.30 1.13
CA ILE A 60 -8.92 14.33 -0.33
C ILE A 60 -10.11 13.65 -1.02
N VAL A 61 -10.51 12.48 -0.57
CA VAL A 61 -11.65 11.73 -1.15
C VAL A 61 -12.95 12.53 -1.01
N GLU A 62 -13.19 13.10 0.17
CA GLU A 62 -14.37 13.93 0.43
C GLU A 62 -14.36 15.23 -0.39
N GLY A 63 -13.19 15.86 -0.51
CA GLY A 63 -13.04 17.10 -1.28
C GLY A 63 -13.14 16.93 -2.79
N VAL A 64 -12.67 15.78 -3.32
CA VAL A 64 -12.78 15.45 -4.76
C VAL A 64 -14.18 14.94 -5.09
N GLY A 65 -14.85 14.30 -4.14
CA GLY A 65 -16.16 13.68 -4.30
C GLY A 65 -16.08 12.27 -4.88
N GLU A 66 -16.88 11.36 -4.34
CA GLU A 66 -16.98 9.97 -4.81
C GLU A 66 -17.45 9.90 -6.26
N ASP A 67 -18.31 10.83 -6.69
CA ASP A 67 -18.83 10.93 -8.06
C ASP A 67 -17.73 11.15 -9.11
N VAL A 68 -16.69 11.92 -8.75
CA VAL A 68 -15.55 12.18 -9.64
C VAL A 68 -14.72 10.88 -9.80
N PHE A 69 -14.45 10.17 -8.71
CA PHE A 69 -13.79 8.87 -8.77
C PHE A 69 -14.59 7.87 -9.60
N ALA A 70 -15.91 7.79 -9.37
CA ALA A 70 -16.82 6.93 -10.13
C ALA A 70 -16.80 7.28 -11.62
N SER A 71 -16.88 8.57 -11.96
CA SER A 71 -16.90 9.03 -13.35
C SER A 71 -15.57 8.80 -14.07
N VAL A 72 -14.46 9.02 -13.39
CA VAL A 72 -13.11 8.79 -13.95
C VAL A 72 -12.88 7.31 -14.18
N LEU A 73 -13.14 6.47 -13.17
CA LEU A 73 -12.99 5.02 -13.32
C LEU A 73 -13.97 4.45 -14.34
N GLY A 74 -15.23 4.90 -14.34
CA GLY A 74 -16.26 4.43 -15.27
C GLY A 74 -15.92 4.72 -16.75
N ARG A 75 -15.27 5.84 -17.05
CA ARG A 75 -14.87 6.23 -18.41
C ARG A 75 -13.66 5.46 -18.94
N MET A 76 -12.87 4.82 -18.09
CA MET A 76 -11.62 4.18 -18.49
C MET A 76 -11.79 2.82 -19.18
N GLY A 77 -12.98 2.23 -19.17
CA GLY A 77 -13.29 0.99 -19.90
C GLY A 77 -12.28 -0.14 -19.65
N PHE A 78 -11.48 -0.48 -20.65
CA PHE A 78 -10.48 -1.56 -20.56
C PHE A 78 -9.35 -1.26 -19.57
N PHE A 79 -8.96 0.00 -19.42
CA PHE A 79 -7.88 0.43 -18.50
C PHE A 79 -8.30 0.58 -17.04
N GLN A 80 -9.57 0.39 -16.74
CA GLN A 80 -10.12 0.53 -15.39
C GLN A 80 -9.35 -0.30 -14.34
N PRO A 81 -8.95 -1.60 -14.55
CA PRO A 81 -8.18 -2.36 -13.57
C PRO A 81 -6.79 -1.78 -13.29
N VAL A 82 -6.16 -1.19 -14.31
CA VAL A 82 -4.81 -0.61 -14.18
C VAL A 82 -4.84 0.62 -13.27
N VAL A 83 -5.85 1.46 -13.43
CA VAL A 83 -6.04 2.65 -12.60
C VAL A 83 -6.54 2.29 -11.20
N ALA A 84 -7.44 1.32 -11.07
CA ALA A 84 -7.87 0.81 -9.78
C ALA A 84 -6.68 0.23 -8.99
N ALA A 85 -5.77 -0.49 -9.65
CA ALA A 85 -4.52 -0.95 -9.04
C ALA A 85 -3.64 0.19 -8.54
N LEU A 86 -3.62 1.34 -9.22
CA LEU A 86 -2.87 2.51 -8.77
C LEU A 86 -3.51 3.14 -7.52
N VAL A 87 -4.83 3.25 -7.49
CA VAL A 87 -5.57 3.74 -6.32
C VAL A 87 -5.35 2.81 -5.12
N GLY A 88 -5.32 1.49 -5.35
CA GLY A 88 -5.05 0.49 -4.32
C GLY A 88 -3.67 0.59 -3.66
N LEU A 89 -2.67 1.19 -4.33
CA LEU A 89 -1.36 1.44 -3.73
C LEU A 89 -1.38 2.45 -2.59
N VAL A 90 -2.44 3.24 -2.49
CA VAL A 90 -2.57 4.20 -1.38
C VAL A 90 -2.68 3.43 -0.07
N PRO A 91 -1.78 3.63 0.88
CA PRO A 91 -1.74 2.85 2.13
C PRO A 91 -2.83 3.31 3.11
N ASN A 92 -4.08 3.17 2.70
CA ASN A 92 -5.24 3.53 3.51
C ASN A 92 -6.39 2.53 3.30
N CYS A 93 -7.01 2.11 4.40
CA CYS A 93 -8.21 1.26 4.38
C CYS A 93 -9.41 1.94 3.71
N ALA A 94 -9.49 3.28 3.74
CA ALA A 94 -10.56 4.02 3.06
C ALA A 94 -10.57 3.77 1.54
N ALA A 95 -9.41 3.57 0.91
CA ALA A 95 -9.32 3.22 -0.50
C ALA A 95 -10.01 1.88 -0.81
N SER A 96 -9.86 0.88 0.05
CA SER A 96 -10.51 -0.42 -0.10
C SER A 96 -12.03 -0.32 0.08
N VAL A 97 -12.49 0.49 1.04
CA VAL A 97 -13.91 0.74 1.28
C VAL A 97 -14.52 1.45 0.08
N LEU A 98 -13.89 2.52 -0.40
CA LEU A 98 -14.33 3.28 -1.58
C LEU A 98 -14.45 2.37 -2.82
N MET A 99 -13.45 1.54 -3.11
CA MET A 99 -13.51 0.62 -4.24
C MET A 99 -14.63 -0.40 -4.11
N THR A 100 -14.87 -0.91 -2.91
CA THR A 100 -15.95 -1.85 -2.64
C THR A 100 -17.30 -1.18 -2.82
N GLN A 101 -17.46 0.05 -2.35
CA GLN A 101 -18.68 0.85 -2.52
C GLN A 101 -18.96 1.13 -4.00
N LEU A 102 -17.97 1.61 -4.76
CA LEU A 102 -18.10 1.84 -6.20
C LEU A 102 -18.45 0.55 -6.98
N TYR A 103 -17.97 -0.60 -6.51
CA TYR A 103 -18.34 -1.89 -7.09
C TYR A 103 -19.81 -2.23 -6.81
N VAL A 104 -20.29 -2.04 -5.58
CA VAL A 104 -21.69 -2.28 -5.20
C VAL A 104 -22.64 -1.36 -5.96
N GLU A 105 -22.24 -0.12 -6.20
CA GLU A 105 -22.97 0.88 -6.99
C GLU A 105 -22.92 0.61 -8.50
N GLY A 106 -22.14 -0.38 -8.94
CA GLY A 106 -22.01 -0.74 -10.36
C GLY A 106 -21.10 0.16 -11.18
N ALA A 107 -20.43 1.14 -10.56
CA ALA A 107 -19.47 2.03 -11.22
C ALA A 107 -18.12 1.34 -11.50
N LEU A 108 -17.75 0.34 -10.69
CA LEU A 108 -16.50 -0.40 -10.82
C LEU A 108 -16.77 -1.86 -11.25
N ARG A 109 -15.97 -2.38 -12.17
CA ARG A 109 -16.04 -3.80 -12.55
C ARG A 109 -15.35 -4.69 -11.53
N PHE A 110 -15.78 -5.94 -11.42
CA PHE A 110 -15.17 -6.94 -10.52
C PHE A 110 -13.67 -7.09 -10.74
N SER A 111 -13.21 -7.12 -11.99
CA SER A 111 -11.78 -7.18 -12.36
C SER A 111 -10.98 -6.01 -11.79
N SER A 112 -11.56 -4.82 -11.79
CA SER A 112 -10.94 -3.60 -11.25
C SER A 112 -10.93 -3.59 -9.73
N LEU A 113 -11.99 -4.07 -9.09
CA LEU A 113 -12.03 -4.26 -7.64
C LEU A 113 -10.90 -5.19 -7.18
N VAL A 114 -10.77 -6.35 -7.84
CA VAL A 114 -9.71 -7.33 -7.50
C VAL A 114 -8.33 -6.72 -7.73
N ALA A 115 -8.12 -6.01 -8.85
CA ALA A 115 -6.84 -5.33 -9.12
C ALA A 115 -6.45 -4.37 -7.99
N GLY A 116 -7.37 -3.51 -7.58
CA GLY A 116 -7.13 -2.53 -6.53
C GLY A 116 -6.91 -3.15 -5.15
N LEU A 117 -7.69 -4.17 -4.79
CA LEU A 117 -7.52 -4.87 -3.51
C LEU A 117 -6.22 -5.69 -3.46
N CYS A 118 -5.79 -6.29 -4.58
CA CYS A 118 -4.52 -7.01 -4.66
C CYS A 118 -3.29 -6.09 -4.51
N THR A 119 -3.40 -4.84 -4.94
CA THR A 119 -2.33 -3.84 -4.76
C THR A 119 -2.35 -3.16 -3.40
N GLY A 120 -3.41 -3.35 -2.62
CA GLY A 120 -3.60 -2.77 -1.30
C GLY A 120 -2.55 -3.26 -0.30
N ALA A 121 -1.30 -2.78 -0.45
CA ALA A 121 -0.19 -3.14 0.44
C ALA A 121 -0.34 -2.52 1.85
N GLY A 122 -1.35 -1.70 2.04
CA GLY A 122 -1.63 -1.06 3.32
C GLY A 122 -0.45 -0.28 3.89
N VAL A 123 -0.30 -0.32 5.20
CA VAL A 123 0.78 0.38 5.91
C VAL A 123 2.18 -0.16 5.55
N GLY A 124 2.28 -1.42 5.07
CA GLY A 124 3.56 -2.03 4.72
C GLY A 124 4.36 -1.24 3.69
N LEU A 125 3.69 -0.67 2.69
CA LEU A 125 4.35 0.16 1.68
C LEU A 125 4.88 1.47 2.28
N ALA A 126 4.11 2.11 3.16
CA ALA A 126 4.53 3.33 3.86
C ALA A 126 5.73 3.06 4.78
N VAL A 127 5.74 1.94 5.48
CA VAL A 127 6.88 1.50 6.30
C VAL A 127 8.11 1.24 5.44
N LEU A 128 7.95 0.57 4.29
CA LEU A 128 9.04 0.35 3.34
C LEU A 128 9.72 1.67 2.93
N TRP A 129 8.93 2.68 2.59
CA TRP A 129 9.44 3.99 2.19
C TRP A 129 10.12 4.74 3.35
N ARG A 130 9.72 4.47 4.59
CA ARG A 130 10.33 5.09 5.79
C ARG A 130 11.64 4.42 6.19
N VAL A 131 11.71 3.08 6.12
CA VAL A 131 12.82 2.30 6.65
C VAL A 131 13.93 2.10 5.60
N ASN A 132 13.59 1.94 4.34
CA ASN A 132 14.58 1.68 3.30
C ASN A 132 15.06 2.99 2.66
N PRO A 133 16.33 3.38 2.83
CA PRO A 133 16.88 4.61 2.24
C PRO A 133 17.07 4.53 0.73
N SER A 134 16.94 3.34 0.13
CA SER A 134 17.16 3.12 -1.30
C SER A 134 15.90 3.42 -2.13
N TRP A 135 15.76 4.64 -2.62
CA TRP A 135 14.62 5.04 -3.47
C TRP A 135 14.40 4.10 -4.67
N LYS A 136 15.47 3.66 -5.33
CA LYS A 136 15.35 2.78 -6.51
C LYS A 136 14.70 1.44 -6.18
N GLN A 137 15.02 0.87 -5.02
CA GLN A 137 14.41 -0.38 -4.55
C GLN A 137 12.95 -0.18 -4.17
N ASN A 138 12.63 0.92 -3.47
CA ASN A 138 11.27 1.25 -3.08
C ASN A 138 10.38 1.41 -4.31
N LEU A 139 10.85 2.17 -5.30
CA LEU A 139 10.12 2.38 -6.54
C LEU A 139 9.94 1.06 -7.33
N PHE A 140 10.97 0.21 -7.36
CA PHE A 140 10.89 -1.09 -8.01
C PHE A 140 9.86 -2.02 -7.35
N ILE A 141 9.87 -2.10 -6.01
CA ILE A 141 8.93 -2.93 -5.24
C ILE A 141 7.50 -2.41 -5.44
N THR A 142 7.30 -1.10 -5.32
CA THR A 142 6.01 -0.44 -5.54
C THR A 142 5.49 -0.69 -6.96
N GLY A 143 6.35 -0.51 -7.96
CA GLY A 143 6.03 -0.75 -9.36
C GLY A 143 5.72 -2.22 -9.66
N LEU A 144 6.44 -3.15 -9.03
CA LEU A 144 6.17 -4.58 -9.18
C LEU A 144 4.82 -4.97 -8.56
N THR A 145 4.52 -4.45 -7.37
CA THR A 145 3.22 -4.67 -6.70
C THR A 145 2.07 -4.16 -7.57
N TRP A 146 2.21 -2.95 -8.10
CA TRP A 146 1.24 -2.38 -9.02
C TRP A 146 1.07 -3.24 -10.29
N ALA A 147 2.17 -3.63 -10.93
CA ALA A 147 2.14 -4.42 -12.16
C ALA A 147 1.49 -5.79 -11.95
N CYS A 148 1.77 -6.46 -10.83
CA CYS A 148 1.15 -7.73 -10.48
C CYS A 148 -0.37 -7.58 -10.29
N GLY A 149 -0.82 -6.58 -9.53
CA GLY A 149 -2.26 -6.34 -9.32
C GLY A 149 -2.99 -5.95 -10.61
N ALA A 150 -2.38 -5.09 -11.42
CA ALA A 150 -2.92 -4.71 -12.72
C ALA A 150 -3.01 -5.92 -13.68
N ALA A 151 -1.98 -6.78 -13.70
CA ALA A 151 -1.97 -7.99 -14.53
C ALA A 151 -3.07 -8.97 -14.13
N VAL A 152 -3.28 -9.19 -12.83
CA VAL A 152 -4.38 -10.02 -12.32
C VAL A 152 -5.73 -9.44 -12.74
N GLY A 153 -5.95 -8.15 -12.55
CA GLY A 153 -7.20 -7.50 -12.92
C GLY A 153 -7.49 -7.55 -14.42
N VAL A 154 -6.49 -7.26 -15.26
CA VAL A 154 -6.62 -7.37 -16.72
C VAL A 154 -6.86 -8.83 -17.14
N GLY A 155 -6.18 -9.78 -16.51
CA GLY A 155 -6.40 -11.21 -16.76
C GLY A 155 -7.85 -11.64 -16.49
N ILE A 156 -8.39 -11.24 -15.34
CA ILE A 156 -9.81 -11.50 -15.00
C ILE A 156 -10.74 -10.83 -16.02
N GLN A 157 -10.44 -9.59 -16.42
CA GLN A 157 -11.26 -8.88 -17.40
C GLN A 157 -11.29 -9.59 -18.76
N ILE A 158 -10.16 -10.10 -19.23
CA ILE A 158 -10.07 -10.88 -20.46
C ILE A 158 -10.88 -12.17 -20.33
N VAL A 159 -10.71 -12.91 -19.22
CA VAL A 159 -11.46 -14.16 -18.98
C VAL A 159 -12.96 -13.90 -18.99
N VAL A 160 -13.42 -12.88 -18.27
CA VAL A 160 -14.85 -12.52 -18.23
C VAL A 160 -15.35 -12.12 -19.62
N ALA A 161 -14.56 -11.40 -20.42
CA ALA A 161 -14.94 -11.03 -21.79
C ALA A 161 -15.02 -12.21 -22.75
N PHE A 162 -14.31 -13.33 -22.47
CA PHE A 162 -14.40 -14.55 -23.28
C PHE A 162 -15.59 -15.45 -22.90
N ILE A 163 -16.09 -15.31 -21.66
CA ILE A 163 -17.19 -16.15 -21.14
C ILE A 163 -18.56 -15.48 -21.34
N ALA A 164 -18.59 -14.14 -21.43
CA ALA A 164 -19.82 -13.35 -21.64
C ALA A 164 -20.14 -13.19 -23.11
#